data_665878f0f8a167586ab2d1be627f1bcc
#
_entry.id   665878f0f8a167586ab2d1be627f1bcc
#
_cell.length_a   1.000
_cell.length_b   1.000
_cell.length_c   1.000
_cell.angle_alpha   90.00
_cell.angle_beta   90.00
_cell.angle_gamma   90.00
#
_symmetry.space_group_name_H-M   'P 1'
#
loop_
_entity.id
_entity.type
_entity.pdbx_description
1 polymer ?
#
loop_
_entity_poly.entity_id
_entity_poly.type
_entity_poly.pdbx_seq_one_letter_code
_entity_poly.pdbx_strand_id
1 'polypeptide(L)'
;MSMIGELTFFLGLQIKQMESGTFISQSKYCKEVLKKFGMDTTKEASTPMGTSCYLDKDESSMEVNQTMFRGMVGSLLYLTASRHDIMQYVCVCARFQANPKESHLNVVKRILKYLKGTTCFGLWYPLGASPSLIGYYYDDYGGCKIDRKSTSGTCHLLGCSLVFWHSKKQACVALSTIEAEYIVVGNCYAQILWMKQQLEDYNIYLNHIPLKCDNTSAINLTKNPIMHFRTKHIEIRHHFLRDHISKGNCVIEYIDTKHQLTDIFTKPLAKDRFYELR
;
A
#
# COMPACT_ATOMS: atom_id res chain seq x y z
N MET A 1 35.27 17.55 0.53
CA MET A 1 33.83 17.59 0.22
C MET A 1 33.28 18.90 0.75
N SER A 2 32.71 19.76 -0.10
CA SER A 2 32.00 20.96 0.37
C SER A 2 30.62 20.53 0.88
N MET A 3 30.27 20.91 2.10
CA MET A 3 28.90 20.77 2.59
C MET A 3 28.01 21.75 1.83
N ILE A 4 27.09 21.23 1.02
CA ILE A 4 26.22 22.03 0.13
C ILE A 4 24.96 22.54 0.89
N GLY A 5 24.91 22.44 2.22
CA GLY A 5 23.75 22.80 3.03
C GLY A 5 22.73 21.68 3.17
N GLU A 6 21.53 22.00 3.65
CA GLU A 6 20.46 21.03 3.85
C GLU A 6 19.89 20.53 2.52
N LEU A 7 19.65 19.22 2.43
CA LEU A 7 19.04 18.57 1.28
C LEU A 7 17.55 18.94 1.18
N THR A 8 17.18 19.71 0.16
CA THR A 8 15.79 20.12 -0.09
C THR A 8 15.07 19.25 -1.13
N PHE A 9 15.85 18.56 -1.97
CA PHE A 9 15.35 17.61 -2.98
C PHE A 9 16.22 16.37 -3.06
N PHE A 10 15.59 15.21 -3.13
CA PHE A 10 16.26 13.93 -3.35
C PHE A 10 15.38 13.02 -4.22
N LEU A 11 15.90 12.58 -5.35
CA LEU A 11 15.19 11.70 -6.30
C LEU A 11 13.77 12.20 -6.64
N GLY A 12 13.61 13.54 -6.81
CA GLY A 12 12.31 14.16 -7.12
C GLY A 12 11.37 14.34 -5.93
N LEU A 13 11.74 13.86 -4.74
CA LEU A 13 11.05 14.13 -3.49
C LEU A 13 11.49 15.47 -2.93
N GLN A 14 10.55 16.28 -2.47
CA GLN A 14 10.81 17.49 -1.72
C GLN A 14 10.98 17.16 -0.24
N ILE A 15 12.09 17.56 0.35
CA ILE A 15 12.42 17.30 1.75
C ILE A 15 12.41 18.63 2.48
N LYS A 16 11.63 18.72 3.55
CA LYS A 16 11.59 19.87 4.45
C LYS A 16 11.98 19.41 5.84
N GLN A 17 13.19 19.77 6.25
CA GLN A 17 13.69 19.54 7.60
C GLN A 17 13.17 20.66 8.51
N MET A 18 12.69 20.31 9.70
CA MET A 18 12.16 21.19 10.73
C MET A 18 12.67 20.72 12.09
N GLU A 19 12.68 21.59 13.09
CA GLU A 19 13.11 21.23 14.46
C GLU A 19 12.31 20.04 15.03
N SER A 20 11.04 19.88 14.63
CA SER A 20 10.15 18.80 15.10
C SER A 20 10.22 17.52 14.27
N GLY A 21 10.93 17.52 13.11
CA GLY A 21 11.02 16.32 12.23
C GLY A 21 11.22 16.67 10.76
N THR A 22 11.03 15.66 9.91
CA THR A 22 11.22 15.77 8.46
C THR A 22 9.91 15.50 7.72
N PHE A 23 9.53 16.43 6.83
CA PHE A 23 8.39 16.26 5.94
C PHE A 23 8.86 15.97 4.52
N ILE A 24 8.32 14.88 3.92
CA ILE A 24 8.65 14.45 2.56
C ILE A 24 7.40 14.53 1.70
N SER A 25 7.47 15.22 0.56
CA SER A 25 6.34 15.39 -0.36
C SER A 25 6.78 15.43 -1.83
N GLN A 26 5.79 15.40 -2.73
CA GLN A 26 5.98 15.59 -4.17
C GLN A 26 5.05 16.70 -4.69
N SER A 27 4.83 17.75 -3.89
CA SER A 27 3.87 18.81 -4.20
C SER A 27 4.14 19.51 -5.53
N LYS A 28 5.42 19.78 -5.86
CA LYS A 28 5.81 20.37 -7.15
C LYS A 28 5.48 19.44 -8.31
N TYR A 29 5.92 18.19 -8.23
CA TYR A 29 5.64 17.19 -9.27
C TYR A 29 4.14 16.94 -9.43
N CYS A 30 3.39 16.87 -8.35
CA CYS A 30 1.92 16.74 -8.40
C CYS A 30 1.28 17.86 -9.20
N LYS A 31 1.67 19.13 -8.97
CA LYS A 31 1.18 20.29 -9.73
C LYS A 31 1.58 20.22 -11.21
N GLU A 32 2.79 19.79 -11.52
CA GLU A 32 3.27 19.59 -12.89
C GLU A 32 2.46 18.53 -13.63
N VAL A 33 2.16 17.40 -12.98
CA VAL A 33 1.31 16.32 -13.51
C VAL A 33 -0.11 16.81 -13.79
N LEU A 34 -0.70 17.56 -12.85
CA LEU A 34 -2.04 18.14 -13.05
C LEU A 34 -2.07 19.08 -14.24
N LYS A 35 -1.09 19.96 -14.39
CA LYS A 35 -0.97 20.87 -15.54
C LYS A 35 -0.73 20.11 -16.84
N LYS A 36 0.15 19.11 -16.84
CA LYS A 36 0.47 18.28 -18.01
C LYS A 36 -0.77 17.61 -18.62
N PHE A 37 -1.70 17.17 -17.78
CA PHE A 37 -2.92 16.47 -18.22
C PHE A 37 -4.17 17.36 -18.21
N GLY A 38 -4.02 18.69 -18.05
CA GLY A 38 -5.14 19.65 -18.09
C GLY A 38 -6.14 19.47 -16.96
N MET A 39 -5.69 19.01 -15.80
CA MET A 39 -6.54 18.73 -14.64
C MET A 39 -6.47 19.81 -13.55
N ASP A 40 -5.65 20.84 -13.75
CA ASP A 40 -5.42 21.94 -12.81
C ASP A 40 -6.63 22.87 -12.65
N THR A 41 -7.51 22.96 -13.67
CA THR A 41 -8.73 23.78 -13.63
C THR A 41 -9.99 23.00 -13.28
N THR A 42 -9.92 21.67 -13.16
CA THR A 42 -11.09 20.81 -12.91
C THR A 42 -11.60 20.91 -11.47
N LYS A 43 -12.86 20.54 -11.22
CA LYS A 43 -13.40 20.42 -9.85
C LYS A 43 -12.71 19.30 -9.09
N GLU A 44 -12.41 19.53 -7.83
CA GLU A 44 -11.78 18.55 -6.94
C GLU A 44 -12.71 17.38 -6.59
N ALA A 45 -12.11 16.22 -6.30
CA ALA A 45 -12.81 15.05 -5.78
C ALA A 45 -12.40 14.78 -4.33
N SER A 46 -13.32 14.36 -3.48
CA SER A 46 -13.06 14.05 -2.07
C SER A 46 -12.33 12.74 -1.86
N THR A 47 -12.48 11.76 -2.77
CA THR A 47 -11.83 10.45 -2.71
C THR A 47 -11.30 10.06 -4.09
N PRO A 48 -10.18 9.28 -4.15
CA PRO A 48 -9.59 8.85 -5.42
C PRO A 48 -10.51 7.96 -6.26
N MET A 49 -11.36 7.15 -5.60
CA MET A 49 -12.30 6.24 -6.25
C MET A 49 -13.61 6.18 -5.46
N GLY A 50 -14.72 5.90 -6.13
CA GLY A 50 -16.00 5.64 -5.45
C GLY A 50 -16.08 4.21 -4.93
N THR A 51 -16.77 3.99 -3.81
CA THR A 51 -16.94 2.67 -3.19
C THR A 51 -17.63 1.64 -4.09
N SER A 52 -18.53 2.09 -4.95
CA SER A 52 -19.23 1.25 -5.93
C SER A 52 -18.50 1.08 -7.25
N CYS A 53 -17.31 1.67 -7.40
CA CYS A 53 -16.55 1.63 -8.63
C CYS A 53 -15.75 0.33 -8.72
N TYR A 54 -16.22 -0.57 -9.55
CA TYR A 54 -15.51 -1.81 -9.90
C TYR A 54 -15.06 -1.72 -11.34
N LEU A 55 -13.76 -1.84 -11.57
CA LEU A 55 -13.21 -1.88 -12.91
C LEU A 55 -13.16 -3.32 -13.43
N ASP A 56 -13.65 -3.52 -14.63
CA ASP A 56 -13.56 -4.76 -15.41
C ASP A 56 -12.95 -4.47 -16.80
N LYS A 57 -13.03 -5.41 -17.72
CA LYS A 57 -12.51 -5.21 -19.08
C LYS A 57 -13.27 -4.17 -19.91
N ASP A 58 -14.53 -3.91 -19.54
CA ASP A 58 -15.45 -2.93 -20.16
C ASP A 58 -15.42 -2.97 -21.69
N GLU A 59 -15.75 -4.12 -22.26
CA GLU A 59 -15.67 -4.36 -23.71
C GLU A 59 -16.63 -3.48 -24.52
N SER A 60 -17.66 -2.93 -23.85
CA SER A 60 -18.68 -2.07 -24.48
C SER A 60 -18.28 -0.61 -24.60
N SER A 61 -17.34 -0.12 -23.81
CA SER A 61 -16.91 1.28 -23.81
C SER A 61 -15.87 1.56 -24.89
N MET A 62 -15.79 2.84 -25.29
CA MET A 62 -14.84 3.30 -26.30
C MET A 62 -13.39 3.12 -25.83
N GLU A 63 -12.54 2.82 -26.80
CA GLU A 63 -11.09 2.78 -26.60
C GLU A 63 -10.54 4.19 -26.43
N VAL A 64 -9.52 4.30 -25.56
CA VAL A 64 -8.82 5.56 -25.33
C VAL A 64 -7.37 5.46 -25.79
N ASN A 65 -6.74 6.61 -25.99
CA ASN A 65 -5.33 6.65 -26.36
C ASN A 65 -4.47 5.97 -25.30
N GLN A 66 -3.90 4.81 -25.64
CA GLN A 66 -3.13 3.96 -24.77
C GLN A 66 -1.86 4.66 -24.25
N THR A 67 -1.17 5.43 -25.10
CA THR A 67 0.06 6.15 -24.72
C THR A 67 -0.24 7.22 -23.69
N MET A 68 -1.32 7.97 -23.87
CA MET A 68 -1.78 8.97 -22.90
C MET A 68 -2.15 8.30 -21.57
N PHE A 69 -2.94 7.21 -21.61
CA PHE A 69 -3.34 6.48 -20.40
C PHE A 69 -2.12 5.94 -19.62
N ARG A 70 -1.18 5.30 -20.31
CA ARG A 70 0.09 4.83 -19.73
C ARG A 70 0.92 5.96 -19.11
N GLY A 71 0.97 7.11 -19.79
CA GLY A 71 1.64 8.30 -19.29
C GLY A 71 1.01 8.83 -17.99
N MET A 72 -0.33 8.86 -17.90
CA MET A 72 -1.06 9.23 -16.69
C MET A 72 -0.78 8.25 -15.56
N VAL A 73 -0.94 6.95 -15.79
CA VAL A 73 -0.72 5.90 -14.78
C VAL A 73 0.74 5.88 -14.32
N GLY A 74 1.71 6.00 -15.23
CA GLY A 74 3.14 6.07 -14.87
C GLY A 74 3.46 7.27 -13.98
N SER A 75 2.90 8.45 -14.28
CA SER A 75 3.05 9.65 -13.44
C SER A 75 2.42 9.45 -12.05
N LEU A 76 1.27 8.79 -11.96
CA LEU A 76 0.60 8.47 -10.70
C LEU A 76 1.37 7.42 -9.89
N LEU A 77 1.94 6.38 -10.53
CA LEU A 77 2.78 5.39 -9.87
C LEU A 77 4.02 6.04 -9.22
N TYR A 78 4.64 7.02 -9.88
CA TYR A 78 5.74 7.76 -9.28
C TYR A 78 5.30 8.57 -8.05
N LEU A 79 4.09 9.16 -8.07
CA LEU A 79 3.52 9.86 -6.91
C LEU A 79 3.27 8.93 -5.71
N THR A 80 3.04 7.64 -5.92
CA THR A 80 2.82 6.70 -4.80
C THR A 80 4.04 6.56 -3.88
N ALA A 81 5.22 7.07 -4.25
CA ALA A 81 6.40 7.11 -3.39
C ALA A 81 6.23 8.02 -2.14
N SER A 82 5.32 8.99 -2.17
CA SER A 82 4.98 9.85 -1.02
C SER A 82 3.49 9.95 -0.75
N ARG A 83 2.66 9.39 -1.64
CA ARG A 83 1.20 9.42 -1.59
C ARG A 83 0.66 7.99 -1.48
N HIS A 84 0.79 7.42 -0.29
CA HIS A 84 0.29 6.09 0.03
C HIS A 84 -1.23 5.99 -0.18
N ASP A 85 -1.96 7.08 0.03
CA ASP A 85 -3.39 7.21 -0.07
C ASP A 85 -3.98 6.96 -1.48
N ILE A 86 -3.16 7.03 -2.53
CA ILE A 86 -3.60 6.69 -3.91
C ILE A 86 -3.09 5.33 -4.39
N MET A 87 -2.26 4.62 -3.62
CA MET A 87 -1.54 3.41 -4.06
C MET A 87 -2.46 2.35 -4.65
N GLN A 88 -3.52 1.94 -3.93
CA GLN A 88 -4.47 0.93 -4.36
C GLN A 88 -5.15 1.31 -5.69
N TYR A 89 -5.61 2.53 -5.80
CA TYR A 89 -6.40 3.00 -6.94
C TYR A 89 -5.55 3.07 -8.21
N VAL A 90 -4.31 3.51 -8.08
CA VAL A 90 -3.35 3.55 -9.20
C VAL A 90 -2.98 2.12 -9.63
N CYS A 91 -2.73 1.21 -8.68
CA CYS A 91 -2.45 -0.21 -8.97
C CYS A 91 -3.62 -0.91 -9.67
N VAL A 92 -4.87 -0.58 -9.33
CA VAL A 92 -6.06 -1.10 -10.04
C VAL A 92 -6.11 -0.56 -11.46
N CYS A 93 -5.93 0.74 -11.69
CA CYS A 93 -5.90 1.33 -13.04
C CYS A 93 -4.77 0.76 -13.90
N ALA A 94 -3.61 0.49 -13.30
CA ALA A 94 -2.45 -0.07 -14.00
C ALA A 94 -2.72 -1.45 -14.63
N ARG A 95 -3.69 -2.20 -14.11
CA ARG A 95 -4.08 -3.52 -14.66
C ARG A 95 -4.65 -3.44 -16.09
N PHE A 96 -5.14 -2.26 -16.50
CA PHE A 96 -5.83 -2.03 -17.78
C PHE A 96 -4.98 -1.29 -18.82
N GLN A 97 -3.67 -1.14 -18.60
CA GLN A 97 -2.76 -0.42 -19.49
C GLN A 97 -2.62 -1.03 -20.90
N ALA A 98 -2.94 -2.33 -21.05
CA ALA A 98 -2.83 -3.02 -22.33
C ALA A 98 -3.98 -2.65 -23.29
N ASN A 99 -5.19 -2.46 -22.75
CA ASN A 99 -6.37 -2.06 -23.53
C ASN A 99 -7.27 -1.16 -22.65
N PRO A 100 -6.90 0.14 -22.46
CA PRO A 100 -7.66 1.05 -21.63
C PRO A 100 -8.96 1.50 -22.34
N LYS A 101 -10.04 1.59 -21.57
CA LYS A 101 -11.35 2.06 -21.97
C LYS A 101 -11.70 3.37 -21.28
N GLU A 102 -12.77 4.01 -21.74
CA GLU A 102 -13.21 5.30 -21.19
C GLU A 102 -13.51 5.23 -19.69
N SER A 103 -14.12 4.15 -19.21
CA SER A 103 -14.36 3.92 -17.78
C SER A 103 -13.06 3.94 -16.96
N HIS A 104 -12.00 3.29 -17.46
CA HIS A 104 -10.68 3.31 -16.83
C HIS A 104 -10.08 4.73 -16.79
N LEU A 105 -10.19 5.47 -17.89
CA LEU A 105 -9.72 6.86 -17.98
C LEU A 105 -10.46 7.76 -16.99
N ASN A 106 -11.77 7.57 -16.83
CA ASN A 106 -12.58 8.34 -15.89
C ASN A 106 -12.12 8.15 -14.43
N VAL A 107 -11.72 6.93 -14.06
CA VAL A 107 -11.13 6.67 -12.73
C VAL A 107 -9.77 7.35 -12.58
N VAL A 108 -8.88 7.27 -13.57
CA VAL A 108 -7.59 7.98 -13.54
C VAL A 108 -7.79 9.49 -13.41
N LYS A 109 -8.73 10.08 -14.16
CA LYS A 109 -9.09 11.50 -14.02
C LYS A 109 -9.65 11.83 -12.64
N ARG A 110 -10.39 10.92 -12.00
CA ARG A 110 -10.88 11.11 -10.63
C ARG A 110 -9.73 11.12 -9.61
N ILE A 111 -8.73 10.25 -9.76
CA ILE A 111 -7.51 10.27 -8.93
C ILE A 111 -6.81 11.63 -9.07
N LEU A 112 -6.66 12.15 -10.30
CA LEU A 112 -6.07 13.46 -10.53
C LEU A 112 -6.89 14.60 -9.90
N LYS A 113 -8.22 14.54 -9.97
CA LYS A 113 -9.11 15.50 -9.27
C LYS A 113 -8.95 15.46 -7.75
N TYR A 114 -8.75 14.28 -7.17
CA TYR A 114 -8.44 14.13 -5.75
C TYR A 114 -7.07 14.73 -5.40
N LEU A 115 -6.06 14.45 -6.21
CA LEU A 115 -4.72 15.01 -6.03
C LEU A 115 -4.70 16.54 -6.10
N LYS A 116 -5.55 17.16 -6.93
CA LYS A 116 -5.69 18.62 -6.98
C LYS A 116 -6.05 19.22 -5.63
N GLY A 117 -7.01 18.62 -4.92
CA GLY A 117 -7.43 19.07 -3.58
C GLY A 117 -6.44 18.71 -2.47
N THR A 118 -5.40 17.92 -2.77
CA THR A 118 -4.48 17.36 -1.77
C THR A 118 -3.02 17.46 -2.17
N THR A 119 -2.64 18.46 -2.96
CA THR A 119 -1.27 18.63 -3.49
C THR A 119 -0.21 18.83 -2.40
N CYS A 120 -0.60 19.31 -1.22
CA CYS A 120 0.29 19.57 -0.09
C CYS A 120 0.54 18.34 0.81
N PHE A 121 -0.08 17.19 0.52
CA PHE A 121 0.06 15.99 1.33
C PHE A 121 1.40 15.29 1.09
N GLY A 122 1.89 14.62 2.13
CA GLY A 122 3.15 13.90 2.12
C GLY A 122 3.32 13.08 3.39
N LEU A 123 4.54 12.67 3.67
CA LEU A 123 4.91 11.82 4.80
C LEU A 123 5.59 12.66 5.88
N TRP A 124 5.23 12.42 7.13
CA TRP A 124 5.82 13.08 8.27
C TRP A 124 6.63 12.10 9.13
N TYR A 125 7.85 12.49 9.44
CA TYR A 125 8.77 11.73 10.27
C TYR A 125 9.19 12.61 11.47
N PRO A 126 8.55 12.45 12.65
CA PRO A 126 8.87 13.27 13.82
C PRO A 126 10.25 12.93 14.38
N LEU A 127 10.96 13.95 14.87
CA LEU A 127 12.22 13.76 15.57
C LEU A 127 11.96 13.11 16.94
N GLY A 128 12.83 12.18 17.35
CA GLY A 128 12.77 11.54 18.67
C GLY A 128 11.70 10.46 18.81
N ALA A 129 11.06 10.02 17.73
CA ALA A 129 10.15 8.87 17.79
C ALA A 129 10.90 7.61 18.22
N SER A 130 10.29 6.81 19.11
CA SER A 130 10.86 5.51 19.52
C SER A 130 11.00 4.59 18.31
N PRO A 131 12.13 3.92 18.09
CA PRO A 131 12.34 3.04 16.93
C PRO A 131 11.61 1.69 17.10
N SER A 132 10.29 1.70 17.20
CA SER A 132 9.45 0.49 17.19
C SER A 132 9.01 0.18 15.75
N LEU A 133 9.14 -1.06 15.32
CA LEU A 133 8.68 -1.52 13.99
C LEU A 133 7.39 -2.32 14.16
N ILE A 134 6.36 -1.95 13.40
CA ILE A 134 5.05 -2.62 13.41
C ILE A 134 4.64 -2.89 11.96
N GLY A 135 4.23 -4.13 11.67
CA GLY A 135 3.66 -4.52 10.38
C GLY A 135 2.15 -4.68 10.47
N TYR A 136 1.45 -4.24 9.42
CA TYR A 136 0.02 -4.48 9.22
C TYR A 136 -0.16 -5.21 7.89
N TYR A 137 -1.06 -6.16 7.83
CA TYR A 137 -1.41 -6.85 6.61
C TYR A 137 -2.89 -7.21 6.56
N TYR A 138 -3.43 -7.24 5.36
CA TYR A 138 -4.80 -7.63 5.08
C TYR A 138 -4.93 -8.04 3.62
N ASP A 139 -5.90 -8.90 3.30
CA ASP A 139 -6.27 -9.19 1.93
C ASP A 139 -7.76 -8.93 1.65
N ASP A 140 -8.05 -8.51 0.42
CA ASP A 140 -9.39 -8.45 -0.13
C ASP A 140 -9.66 -9.75 -0.90
N TYR A 141 -10.13 -10.78 -0.19
CA TYR A 141 -10.33 -12.13 -0.72
C TYR A 141 -11.25 -12.15 -1.94
N GLY A 142 -10.71 -12.60 -3.07
CA GLY A 142 -11.46 -12.70 -4.32
C GLY A 142 -11.98 -11.37 -4.87
N GLY A 143 -11.47 -10.22 -4.40
CA GLY A 143 -11.97 -8.89 -4.74
C GLY A 143 -11.87 -8.50 -6.22
N CYS A 144 -10.96 -9.13 -6.99
CA CYS A 144 -10.92 -8.93 -8.43
C CYS A 144 -12.04 -9.71 -9.13
N LYS A 145 -13.05 -9.01 -9.66
CA LYS A 145 -14.20 -9.64 -10.35
C LYS A 145 -13.82 -10.37 -11.65
N ILE A 146 -12.71 -10.02 -12.29
CA ILE A 146 -12.29 -10.59 -13.58
C ILE A 146 -11.73 -12.01 -13.40
N ASP A 147 -10.85 -12.20 -12.42
CA ASP A 147 -10.10 -13.45 -12.24
C ASP A 147 -10.14 -14.00 -10.81
N ARG A 148 -11.01 -13.44 -9.96
CA ARG A 148 -11.23 -13.86 -8.56
C ARG A 148 -9.97 -13.89 -7.70
N LYS A 149 -8.93 -13.18 -8.10
CA LYS A 149 -7.71 -13.04 -7.32
C LYS A 149 -7.87 -11.99 -6.23
N SER A 150 -7.26 -12.26 -5.09
CA SER A 150 -7.21 -11.35 -3.94
C SER A 150 -6.27 -10.18 -4.19
N THR A 151 -6.48 -9.10 -3.46
CA THR A 151 -5.53 -7.97 -3.41
C THR A 151 -4.91 -7.92 -2.03
N SER A 152 -3.59 -8.07 -1.97
CA SER A 152 -2.80 -7.96 -0.74
C SER A 152 -2.45 -6.51 -0.45
N GLY A 153 -2.69 -6.08 0.78
CA GLY A 153 -2.25 -4.81 1.33
C GLY A 153 -1.31 -5.02 2.51
N THR A 154 -0.19 -4.31 2.52
CA THR A 154 0.72 -4.30 3.67
C THR A 154 1.19 -2.89 3.95
N CYS A 155 1.42 -2.57 5.21
CA CYS A 155 2.12 -1.35 5.58
C CYS A 155 2.96 -1.57 6.84
N HIS A 156 4.02 -0.78 6.97
CA HIS A 156 4.94 -0.87 8.08
C HIS A 156 5.20 0.52 8.65
N LEU A 157 5.08 0.61 9.96
CA LEU A 157 5.37 1.82 10.72
C LEU A 157 6.71 1.65 11.45
N LEU A 158 7.55 2.69 11.38
CA LEU A 158 8.70 2.85 12.26
C LEU A 158 8.38 3.99 13.23
N GLY A 159 8.22 3.66 14.52
CA GLY A 159 7.59 4.56 15.46
C GLY A 159 6.13 4.82 15.08
N CYS A 160 5.80 6.09 14.86
CA CYS A 160 4.48 6.51 14.39
C CYS A 160 4.43 6.85 12.89
N SER A 161 5.52 6.62 12.14
CA SER A 161 5.67 7.04 10.76
C SER A 161 5.56 5.87 9.80
N LEU A 162 4.80 6.06 8.72
CA LEU A 162 4.69 5.08 7.63
C LEU A 162 5.97 5.09 6.80
N VAL A 163 6.67 3.94 6.73
CA VAL A 163 7.96 3.81 6.02
C VAL A 163 7.90 2.84 4.85
N PHE A 164 6.90 1.97 4.81
CA PHE A 164 6.67 1.06 3.70
C PHE A 164 5.18 0.78 3.54
N TRP A 165 4.71 0.69 2.30
CA TRP A 165 3.33 0.32 1.95
C TRP A 165 3.27 -0.37 0.60
N HIS A 166 2.30 -1.25 0.44
CA HIS A 166 2.17 -2.03 -0.77
C HIS A 166 0.73 -2.43 -1.03
N SER A 167 0.33 -2.38 -2.29
CA SER A 167 -0.94 -2.91 -2.79
C SER A 167 -0.67 -3.76 -4.03
N LYS A 168 -0.98 -5.05 -3.99
CA LYS A 168 -0.71 -5.96 -5.11
C LYS A 168 -1.78 -7.03 -5.26
N LYS A 169 -2.24 -7.22 -6.50
CA LYS A 169 -3.04 -8.39 -6.83
C LYS A 169 -2.20 -9.66 -6.73
N GLN A 170 -2.71 -10.68 -6.05
CA GLN A 170 -2.03 -11.96 -5.91
C GLN A 170 -1.84 -12.67 -7.26
N ALA A 171 -0.78 -13.46 -7.38
CA ALA A 171 -0.46 -14.16 -8.63
C ALA A 171 -1.39 -15.34 -8.90
N CYS A 172 -1.87 -16.01 -7.85
CA CYS A 172 -2.79 -17.15 -7.89
C CYS A 172 -4.15 -16.80 -7.29
N VAL A 173 -5.15 -17.62 -7.59
CA VAL A 173 -6.45 -17.60 -6.90
C VAL A 173 -6.30 -18.36 -5.61
N ALA A 174 -6.62 -17.75 -4.49
CA ALA A 174 -6.66 -18.42 -3.20
C ALA A 174 -7.97 -19.22 -3.05
N LEU A 175 -7.89 -20.43 -2.51
CA LEU A 175 -9.04 -21.32 -2.32
C LEU A 175 -9.82 -21.02 -1.04
N SER A 176 -9.25 -20.19 -0.16
CA SER A 176 -9.88 -19.75 1.08
C SER A 176 -9.36 -18.40 1.52
N THR A 177 -10.08 -17.72 2.41
CA THR A 177 -9.59 -16.47 3.06
C THR A 177 -8.29 -16.72 3.79
N ILE A 178 -8.14 -17.85 4.45
CA ILE A 178 -6.93 -18.23 5.18
C ILE A 178 -5.73 -18.33 4.23
N GLU A 179 -5.89 -18.93 3.06
CA GLU A 179 -4.82 -19.02 2.06
C GLU A 179 -4.38 -17.65 1.55
N ALA A 180 -5.34 -16.78 1.26
CA ALA A 180 -5.05 -15.43 0.83
C ALA A 180 -4.28 -14.63 1.90
N GLU A 181 -4.68 -14.74 3.15
CA GLU A 181 -3.98 -14.17 4.32
C GLU A 181 -2.55 -14.71 4.46
N TYR A 182 -2.33 -16.01 4.25
CA TYR A 182 -0.99 -16.58 4.31
C TYR A 182 -0.04 -16.03 3.24
N ILE A 183 -0.55 -15.77 2.05
CA ILE A 183 0.23 -15.16 0.98
C ILE A 183 0.66 -13.74 1.41
N VAL A 184 -0.24 -12.99 2.02
CA VAL A 184 0.04 -11.61 2.45
C VAL A 184 1.02 -11.58 3.61
N VAL A 185 0.79 -12.39 4.66
CA VAL A 185 1.65 -12.38 5.86
C VAL A 185 3.08 -12.80 5.52
N GLY A 186 3.28 -13.75 4.60
CA GLY A 186 4.60 -14.13 4.13
C GLY A 186 5.37 -12.97 3.49
N ASN A 187 4.69 -12.18 2.66
CA ASN A 187 5.29 -10.98 2.05
C ASN A 187 5.56 -9.87 3.08
N CYS A 188 4.61 -9.63 3.98
CA CYS A 188 4.74 -8.64 5.05
C CYS A 188 5.93 -8.99 5.96
N TYR A 189 6.06 -10.26 6.32
CA TYR A 189 7.14 -10.74 7.17
C TYR A 189 8.51 -10.65 6.49
N ALA A 190 8.62 -11.01 5.22
CA ALA A 190 9.87 -10.88 4.47
C ALA A 190 10.36 -9.41 4.45
N GLN A 191 9.44 -8.46 4.31
CA GLN A 191 9.77 -7.03 4.38
C GLN A 191 10.23 -6.62 5.78
N ILE A 192 9.60 -7.14 6.84
CA ILE A 192 10.04 -6.89 8.22
C ILE A 192 11.45 -7.39 8.48
N LEU A 193 11.79 -8.60 8.01
CA LEU A 193 13.14 -9.14 8.17
C LEU A 193 14.19 -8.24 7.50
N TRP A 194 13.89 -7.78 6.29
CA TRP A 194 14.77 -6.84 5.60
C TRP A 194 14.92 -5.53 6.37
N MET A 195 13.81 -4.95 6.85
CA MET A 195 13.86 -3.70 7.63
C MET A 195 14.59 -3.89 8.97
N LYS A 196 14.39 -5.03 9.65
CA LYS A 196 15.12 -5.37 10.86
C LYS A 196 16.63 -5.39 10.61
N GLN A 197 17.08 -6.05 9.53
CA GLN A 197 18.48 -6.09 9.15
C GLN A 197 19.03 -4.68 8.89
N GLN A 198 18.27 -3.83 8.18
CA GLN A 198 18.69 -2.44 7.95
C GLN A 198 18.82 -1.66 9.26
N LEU A 199 17.92 -1.85 10.22
CA LEU A 199 18.00 -1.19 11.53
C LEU A 199 19.19 -1.68 12.35
N GLU A 200 19.50 -2.99 12.29
CA GLU A 200 20.68 -3.58 12.93
C GLU A 200 21.99 -2.99 12.38
N ASP A 201 22.07 -2.69 11.09
CA ASP A 201 23.21 -2.01 10.46
C ASP A 201 23.42 -0.57 11.02
N TYR A 202 22.35 0.03 11.57
CA TYR A 202 22.39 1.31 12.30
C TYR A 202 22.52 1.12 13.84
N ASN A 203 22.82 -0.09 14.34
CA ASN A 203 22.88 -0.45 15.76
C ASN A 203 21.54 -0.28 16.51
N ILE A 204 20.40 -0.42 15.80
CA ILE A 204 19.07 -0.41 16.39
C ILE A 204 18.56 -1.85 16.42
N TYR A 205 18.50 -2.44 17.61
CA TYR A 205 18.09 -3.83 17.81
C TYR A 205 16.65 -3.90 18.32
N LEU A 206 15.78 -4.58 17.57
CA LEU A 206 14.37 -4.78 17.90
C LEU A 206 14.11 -6.24 18.27
N ASN A 207 13.67 -6.48 19.51
CA ASN A 207 13.41 -7.82 20.02
C ASN A 207 11.96 -8.29 19.81
N HIS A 208 11.03 -7.35 19.66
CA HIS A 208 9.61 -7.64 19.52
C HIS A 208 9.04 -6.84 18.37
N ILE A 209 8.60 -7.53 17.29
CA ILE A 209 8.02 -6.89 16.12
C ILE A 209 6.61 -7.45 15.92
N PRO A 210 5.55 -6.70 16.28
CA PRO A 210 4.17 -7.13 16.10
C PRO A 210 3.75 -7.06 14.64
N LEU A 211 3.07 -8.12 14.20
CA LEU A 211 2.32 -8.21 12.95
C LEU A 211 0.84 -8.15 13.27
N LYS A 212 0.16 -7.10 12.85
CA LYS A 212 -1.27 -6.86 13.15
C LYS A 212 -2.16 -7.49 12.08
N CYS A 213 -3.08 -8.36 12.54
CA CYS A 213 -4.04 -9.08 11.71
C CYS A 213 -5.43 -9.03 12.36
N ASP A 214 -6.47 -8.84 11.59
CA ASP A 214 -7.86 -8.87 12.07
C ASP A 214 -8.56 -10.24 11.86
N ASN A 215 -7.87 -11.20 11.26
CA ASN A 215 -8.38 -12.54 11.05
C ASN A 215 -7.90 -13.54 12.12
N THR A 216 -8.76 -13.81 13.11
CA THR A 216 -8.45 -14.74 14.21
C THR A 216 -8.19 -16.17 13.73
N SER A 217 -8.82 -16.62 12.64
CA SER A 217 -8.61 -17.94 12.05
C SER A 217 -7.21 -18.07 11.46
N ALA A 218 -6.71 -17.04 10.78
CA ALA A 218 -5.34 -16.99 10.28
C ALA A 218 -4.32 -17.01 11.43
N ILE A 219 -4.57 -16.26 12.50
CA ILE A 219 -3.72 -16.23 13.69
C ILE A 219 -3.66 -17.61 14.37
N ASN A 220 -4.81 -18.27 14.54
CA ASN A 220 -4.87 -19.59 15.16
C ASN A 220 -4.15 -20.66 14.34
N LEU A 221 -4.22 -20.56 13.02
CA LEU A 221 -3.53 -21.50 12.13
C LEU A 221 -2.01 -21.35 12.22
N THR A 222 -1.48 -20.14 12.41
CA THR A 222 -0.03 -19.94 12.61
C THR A 222 0.47 -20.56 13.91
N LYS A 223 -0.39 -20.68 14.92
CA LYS A 223 -0.07 -21.22 16.24
C LYS A 223 -0.28 -22.74 16.35
N ASN A 224 -1.14 -23.36 15.52
CA ASN A 224 -1.55 -24.76 15.65
C ASN A 224 -1.01 -25.64 14.50
N PRO A 225 -0.12 -26.62 14.78
CA PRO A 225 0.48 -27.49 13.77
C PRO A 225 -0.49 -28.52 13.16
N ILE A 226 -1.61 -28.82 13.82
CA ILE A 226 -2.52 -29.93 13.44
C ILE A 226 -3.46 -29.56 12.26
N MET A 227 -3.67 -28.29 11.97
CA MET A 227 -4.57 -27.83 10.91
C MET A 227 -3.96 -27.83 9.49
N HIS A 228 -2.73 -28.28 9.33
CA HIS A 228 -1.98 -28.19 8.05
C HIS A 228 -2.43 -29.18 6.97
N PHE A 229 -3.27 -30.16 7.28
CA PHE A 229 -3.69 -31.19 6.32
C PHE A 229 -4.44 -30.63 5.11
N ARG A 230 -5.03 -29.42 5.24
CA ARG A 230 -5.79 -28.73 4.18
C ARG A 230 -4.98 -27.72 3.36
N THR A 231 -3.69 -27.52 3.65
CA THR A 231 -2.89 -26.40 3.09
C THR A 231 -1.55 -26.86 2.51
N LYS A 232 -1.42 -28.12 2.06
CA LYS A 232 -0.19 -28.70 1.51
C LYS A 232 0.47 -27.87 0.39
N HIS A 233 -0.32 -27.18 -0.42
CA HIS A 233 0.16 -26.35 -1.53
C HIS A 233 0.79 -25.00 -1.09
N ILE A 234 0.67 -24.64 0.20
CA ILE A 234 1.27 -23.42 0.78
C ILE A 234 2.50 -23.78 1.65
N GLU A 235 2.88 -25.03 1.70
CA GLU A 235 3.81 -25.66 2.64
C GLU A 235 5.12 -24.87 2.83
N ILE A 236 5.76 -24.43 1.76
CA ILE A 236 7.07 -23.71 1.84
C ILE A 236 6.92 -22.37 2.58
N ARG A 237 5.87 -21.61 2.29
CA ARG A 237 5.62 -20.32 2.95
C ARG A 237 5.20 -20.51 4.40
N HIS A 238 4.47 -21.57 4.69
CA HIS A 238 4.12 -21.98 6.03
C HIS A 238 5.34 -22.29 6.90
N HIS A 239 6.26 -23.11 6.39
CA HIS A 239 7.48 -23.46 7.11
C HIS A 239 8.32 -22.22 7.40
N PHE A 240 8.52 -21.35 6.40
CA PHE A 240 9.26 -20.12 6.58
C PHE A 240 8.68 -19.22 7.69
N LEU A 241 7.39 -18.92 7.63
CA LEU A 241 6.73 -18.06 8.60
C LEU A 241 6.75 -18.68 10.01
N ARG A 242 6.43 -19.96 10.11
CA ARG A 242 6.39 -20.72 11.36
C ARG A 242 7.76 -20.80 12.05
N ASP A 243 8.80 -21.11 11.29
CA ASP A 243 10.17 -21.20 11.83
C ASP A 243 10.61 -19.88 12.45
N HIS A 244 10.23 -18.78 11.85
CA HIS A 244 10.57 -17.46 12.34
C HIS A 244 9.70 -16.99 13.52
N ILE A 245 8.40 -17.34 13.55
CA ILE A 245 7.53 -17.11 14.71
C ILE A 245 8.00 -17.94 15.89
N SER A 246 8.35 -19.23 15.68
CA SER A 246 8.87 -20.10 16.74
C SER A 246 10.21 -19.64 17.31
N LYS A 247 11.03 -18.96 16.51
CA LYS A 247 12.29 -18.32 16.96
C LYS A 247 12.06 -16.98 17.69
N GLY A 248 10.80 -16.52 17.83
CA GLY A 248 10.48 -15.27 18.51
C GLY A 248 10.85 -13.99 17.73
N ASN A 249 11.16 -14.09 16.43
CA ASN A 249 11.55 -12.94 15.63
C ASN A 249 10.40 -11.96 15.35
N CYS A 250 9.15 -12.45 15.37
CA CYS A 250 7.94 -11.62 15.30
C CYS A 250 6.77 -12.29 16.03
N VAL A 251 5.76 -11.50 16.35
CA VAL A 251 4.53 -11.99 17.01
C VAL A 251 3.32 -11.52 16.21
N ILE A 252 2.42 -12.46 15.88
CA ILE A 252 1.15 -12.09 15.25
C ILE A 252 0.15 -11.74 16.34
N GLU A 253 -0.37 -10.52 16.26
CA GLU A 253 -1.31 -9.96 17.21
C GLU A 253 -2.63 -9.60 16.54
N TYR A 254 -3.72 -9.85 17.24
CA TYR A 254 -5.05 -9.44 16.78
C TYR A 254 -5.22 -7.92 16.83
N ILE A 255 -5.87 -7.39 15.81
CA ILE A 255 -6.37 -6.02 15.78
C ILE A 255 -7.81 -6.01 15.30
N ASP A 256 -8.64 -5.15 15.86
CA ASP A 256 -10.01 -4.92 15.41
C ASP A 256 -10.01 -4.35 13.96
N THR A 257 -10.89 -4.85 13.10
CA THR A 257 -11.00 -4.43 11.68
C THR A 257 -11.13 -2.91 11.51
N LYS A 258 -11.79 -2.23 12.46
CA LYS A 258 -11.85 -0.75 12.42
C LYS A 258 -10.50 -0.06 12.64
N HIS A 259 -9.50 -0.75 13.20
CA HIS A 259 -8.15 -0.24 13.39
C HIS A 259 -7.16 -0.79 12.35
N GLN A 260 -7.64 -1.59 11.38
CA GLN A 260 -6.81 -2.15 10.31
C GLN A 260 -6.40 -1.05 9.32
N LEU A 261 -5.13 -0.67 9.38
CA LEU A 261 -4.59 0.41 8.53
C LEU A 261 -4.46 0.00 7.06
N THR A 262 -4.37 -1.28 6.77
CA THR A 262 -4.15 -1.79 5.40
C THR A 262 -5.41 -1.84 4.53
N ASP A 263 -6.59 -1.54 5.07
CA ASP A 263 -7.83 -1.42 4.30
C ASP A 263 -7.68 -0.46 3.11
N ILE A 264 -6.98 0.66 3.29
CA ILE A 264 -6.74 1.67 2.24
C ILE A 264 -5.93 1.13 1.05
N PHE A 265 -5.20 0.02 1.25
CA PHE A 265 -4.36 -0.62 0.21
C PHE A 265 -5.03 -1.79 -0.49
N THR A 266 -6.27 -2.17 -0.10
CA THR A 266 -6.92 -3.38 -0.62
C THR A 266 -8.23 -3.11 -1.35
N LYS A 267 -9.01 -2.13 -0.91
CA LYS A 267 -10.36 -1.86 -1.43
C LYS A 267 -10.69 -0.36 -1.45
N PRO A 268 -11.64 0.08 -2.32
CA PRO A 268 -12.19 1.43 -2.25
C PRO A 268 -12.99 1.63 -0.95
N LEU A 269 -12.73 2.74 -0.25
CA LEU A 269 -13.32 3.03 1.04
C LEU A 269 -14.37 4.15 0.96
N ALA A 270 -15.35 4.12 1.88
CA ALA A 270 -16.24 5.25 2.13
C ALA A 270 -15.43 6.47 2.58
N LYS A 271 -15.94 7.69 2.27
CA LYS A 271 -15.22 8.94 2.47
C LYS A 271 -14.67 9.08 3.91
N ASP A 272 -15.50 8.84 4.92
CA ASP A 272 -15.11 9.02 6.31
C ASP A 272 -14.01 8.04 6.72
N ARG A 273 -14.16 6.76 6.35
CA ARG A 273 -13.14 5.74 6.61
C ARG A 273 -11.83 6.01 5.83
N PHE A 274 -11.95 6.50 4.60
CA PHE A 274 -10.78 6.90 3.82
C PHE A 274 -10.02 8.05 4.48
N TYR A 275 -10.73 9.04 5.04
CA TYR A 275 -10.12 10.17 5.73
C TYR A 275 -9.49 9.80 7.08
N GLU A 276 -10.02 8.79 7.75
CA GLU A 276 -9.45 8.26 8.99
C GLU A 276 -8.11 7.53 8.75
N LEU A 277 -7.99 6.78 7.64
CA LEU A 277 -6.83 5.94 7.35
C LEU A 277 -5.74 6.63 6.49
N ARG A 278 -6.06 7.79 5.96
CA ARG A 278 -5.17 8.55 5.07
C ARG A 278 -4.00 9.21 5.79
#